data_e392f76b4f62702ba79c86daed33c302
#
_entry.id   e392f76b4f62702ba79c86daed33c302
#
_cell.length_a   1.000
_cell.length_b   1.000
_cell.length_c   1.000
_cell.angle_alpha   90.00
_cell.angle_beta   90.00
_cell.angle_gamma   90.00
#
_symmetry.space_group_name_H-M   'P 1'
#
loop_
_entity.id
_entity.type
_entity.pdbx_description
1 polymer ?
#
loop_
_entity_poly.entity_id
_entity_poly.type
_entity_poly.pdbx_seq_one_letter_code
_entity_poly.pdbx_strand_id
1 'polypeptide(L)'
;PSFYAFFDVFVARILPSACLILLRCGLLRTVTAGLSGRFAIVLKAMASFDFSAEIKELRAIFTSIAAVSDIEGIERAIEDLSAQAAAPDLWDDVENAQKVTSALSYKQSELNRLRSLSSRIDDVEVMVELAEAEDEETAAELLADAERECGEIRAKLEELEVLVLLSGEYDQREAVVTIRSGAGGVDAADFAEMLLRMYLRWAE
;
A
#
# COMPACT_ATOMS: atom_id res chain seq x y z
N PRO A 1 -27.12 -9.32 14.54
CA PRO A 1 -27.31 -8.60 13.29
C PRO A 1 -26.00 -8.26 12.55
N SER A 2 -24.82 -8.74 13.03
CA SER A 2 -23.51 -8.39 12.44
C SER A 2 -22.87 -9.50 11.59
N PHE A 3 -23.51 -10.65 11.44
CA PHE A 3 -22.96 -11.80 10.72
C PHE A 3 -23.18 -11.73 9.19
N TYR A 4 -24.14 -10.96 8.73
CA TYR A 4 -24.44 -10.84 7.29
C TYR A 4 -23.54 -9.84 6.56
N ALA A 5 -23.03 -8.81 7.24
CA ALA A 5 -22.12 -7.83 6.63
C ALA A 5 -20.74 -8.41 6.29
N PHE A 6 -20.30 -9.49 6.98
CA PHE A 6 -19.01 -10.12 6.73
C PHE A 6 -19.04 -11.08 5.51
N PHE A 7 -20.23 -11.58 5.17
CA PHE A 7 -20.40 -12.52 4.06
C PHE A 7 -20.43 -11.83 2.68
N ASP A 8 -20.97 -10.61 2.61
CA ASP A 8 -21.04 -9.85 1.36
C ASP A 8 -19.66 -9.33 0.90
N VAL A 9 -18.78 -8.97 1.83
CA VAL A 9 -17.38 -8.56 1.50
C VAL A 9 -16.55 -9.75 1.04
N PHE A 10 -16.83 -10.96 1.54
CA PHE A 10 -16.09 -12.17 1.17
C PHE A 10 -16.48 -12.68 -0.22
N VAL A 11 -17.76 -12.58 -0.59
CA VAL A 11 -18.26 -13.02 -1.90
C VAL A 11 -17.85 -12.05 -3.01
N ALA A 12 -17.81 -10.74 -2.76
CA ALA A 12 -17.38 -9.74 -3.74
C ALA A 12 -15.88 -9.82 -4.06
N ARG A 13 -15.05 -10.38 -3.15
CA ARG A 13 -13.59 -10.51 -3.34
C ARG A 13 -13.17 -11.83 -4.01
N ILE A 14 -14.05 -12.84 -4.05
CA ILE A 14 -13.74 -14.17 -4.63
C ILE A 14 -14.13 -14.27 -6.11
N LEU A 15 -15.14 -13.51 -6.56
CA LEU A 15 -15.62 -13.55 -7.94
C LEU A 15 -14.58 -13.08 -9.00
N PRO A 16 -13.73 -12.05 -8.77
CA PRO A 16 -12.71 -11.69 -9.73
C PRO A 16 -11.63 -12.76 -9.90
N SER A 17 -11.25 -13.46 -8.81
CA SER A 17 -10.22 -14.50 -8.83
C SER A 17 -10.66 -15.78 -9.56
N ALA A 18 -11.94 -16.15 -9.47
CA ALA A 18 -12.49 -17.31 -10.19
C ALA A 18 -12.55 -17.08 -11.70
N CYS A 19 -12.80 -15.84 -12.13
CA CYS A 19 -12.80 -15.45 -13.54
C CYS A 19 -11.39 -15.47 -14.13
N LEU A 20 -10.37 -15.05 -13.36
CA LEU A 20 -8.96 -15.09 -13.75
C LEU A 20 -8.41 -16.52 -13.85
N ILE A 21 -8.87 -17.44 -13.00
CA ILE A 21 -8.46 -18.86 -13.04
C ILE A 21 -9.05 -19.56 -14.29
N LEU A 22 -10.23 -19.23 -14.71
CA LEU A 22 -10.86 -19.77 -15.91
C LEU A 22 -10.21 -19.24 -17.20
N LEU A 23 -9.70 -18.01 -17.20
CA LEU A 23 -8.92 -17.42 -18.28
C LEU A 23 -7.53 -18.07 -18.43
N ARG A 24 -6.91 -18.52 -17.32
CA ARG A 24 -5.60 -19.18 -17.34
C ARG A 24 -5.64 -20.65 -17.78
N CYS A 25 -6.79 -21.30 -17.72
CA CYS A 25 -6.93 -22.73 -18.05
C CYS A 25 -7.12 -23.04 -19.52
N GLY A 26 -7.00 -22.07 -20.43
CA GLY A 26 -7.03 -22.35 -21.89
C GLY A 26 -8.39 -22.79 -22.47
N LEU A 27 -9.42 -22.94 -21.65
CA LEU A 27 -10.75 -23.39 -22.12
C LEU A 27 -11.56 -22.32 -22.86
N LEU A 28 -11.18 -21.03 -22.75
CA LEU A 28 -11.86 -19.95 -23.45
C LEU A 28 -11.44 -19.82 -24.92
N ARG A 29 -10.32 -20.45 -25.33
CA ARG A 29 -9.83 -20.37 -26.71
C ARG A 29 -10.72 -21.08 -27.74
N THR A 30 -11.56 -22.00 -27.30
CA THR A 30 -12.48 -22.75 -28.16
C THR A 30 -13.88 -22.12 -28.28
N VAL A 31 -14.26 -21.23 -27.36
CA VAL A 31 -15.58 -20.57 -27.37
C VAL A 31 -15.58 -19.26 -28.18
N THR A 32 -14.39 -18.63 -28.34
CA THR A 32 -14.30 -17.36 -29.07
C THR A 32 -14.33 -17.49 -30.61
N ALA A 33 -14.13 -18.67 -31.15
CA ALA A 33 -14.15 -18.90 -32.60
C ALA A 33 -15.55 -18.78 -33.25
N GLY A 34 -16.62 -18.73 -32.46
CA GLY A 34 -18.00 -18.64 -32.94
C GLY A 34 -18.74 -17.35 -32.57
N LEU A 35 -18.13 -16.46 -31.79
CA LEU A 35 -18.75 -15.20 -31.38
C LEU A 35 -18.41 -14.08 -32.38
N SER A 36 -19.46 -13.44 -32.93
CA SER A 36 -19.35 -12.28 -33.84
C SER A 36 -18.33 -11.27 -33.30
N GLY A 37 -17.49 -10.70 -34.20
CA GLY A 37 -16.36 -9.81 -33.86
C GLY A 37 -16.69 -8.64 -32.89
N ARG A 38 -17.97 -8.26 -32.80
CA ARG A 38 -18.45 -7.23 -31.85
C ARG A 38 -18.39 -7.70 -30.37
N PHE A 39 -18.58 -9.00 -30.12
CA PHE A 39 -18.53 -9.56 -28.75
C PHE A 39 -17.09 -9.77 -28.28
N ALA A 40 -16.17 -10.09 -29.19
CA ALA A 40 -14.74 -10.18 -28.90
C ALA A 40 -14.14 -8.80 -28.57
N ILE A 41 -14.60 -7.74 -29.23
CA ILE A 41 -14.20 -6.35 -28.95
C ILE A 41 -14.72 -5.90 -27.56
N VAL A 42 -15.96 -6.24 -27.20
CA VAL A 42 -16.52 -5.90 -25.90
C VAL A 42 -15.83 -6.67 -24.77
N LEU A 43 -15.49 -7.96 -24.96
CA LEU A 43 -14.71 -8.74 -24.00
C LEU A 43 -13.25 -8.24 -23.88
N LYS A 44 -12.63 -7.80 -24.96
CA LYS A 44 -11.30 -7.19 -24.94
C LYS A 44 -11.31 -5.81 -24.27
N ALA A 45 -12.38 -5.02 -24.47
CA ALA A 45 -12.57 -3.72 -23.80
C ALA A 45 -12.89 -3.87 -22.29
N MET A 46 -13.52 -4.98 -21.87
CA MET A 46 -13.76 -5.26 -20.44
C MET A 46 -12.52 -5.86 -19.72
N ALA A 47 -11.50 -6.29 -20.46
CA ALA A 47 -10.25 -6.83 -19.94
C ALA A 47 -9.08 -5.85 -20.06
N SER A 48 -9.28 -4.65 -20.61
CA SER A 48 -8.26 -3.60 -20.63
C SER A 48 -8.20 -2.94 -19.26
N PHE A 49 -7.02 -2.92 -18.68
CA PHE A 49 -6.75 -2.17 -17.44
C PHE A 49 -7.01 -0.68 -17.70
N ASP A 50 -7.87 -0.05 -16.92
CA ASP A 50 -8.17 1.38 -17.06
C ASP A 50 -7.15 2.21 -16.27
N PHE A 51 -6.03 2.52 -16.92
CA PHE A 51 -4.96 3.31 -16.33
C PHE A 51 -5.42 4.69 -15.86
N SER A 52 -6.33 5.34 -16.61
CA SER A 52 -6.81 6.67 -16.23
C SER A 52 -7.60 6.65 -14.92
N ALA A 53 -8.45 5.65 -14.74
CA ALA A 53 -9.20 5.46 -13.50
C ALA A 53 -8.26 5.09 -12.34
N GLU A 54 -7.32 4.19 -12.59
CA GLU A 54 -6.36 3.72 -11.59
C GLU A 54 -5.43 4.84 -11.08
N ILE A 55 -4.81 5.61 -12.00
CA ILE A 55 -3.95 6.75 -11.65
C ILE A 55 -4.73 7.79 -10.84
N LYS A 56 -5.97 8.07 -11.22
CA LYS A 56 -6.84 9.00 -10.50
C LYS A 56 -7.14 8.51 -9.08
N GLU A 57 -7.38 7.22 -8.91
CA GLU A 57 -7.62 6.62 -7.59
C GLU A 57 -6.35 6.66 -6.73
N LEU A 58 -5.19 6.29 -7.28
CA LEU A 58 -3.90 6.37 -6.58
C LEU A 58 -3.58 7.81 -6.13
N ARG A 59 -3.82 8.81 -7.00
CA ARG A 59 -3.67 10.23 -6.65
C ARG A 59 -4.64 10.67 -5.55
N ALA A 60 -5.87 10.19 -5.56
CA ALA A 60 -6.85 10.53 -4.52
C ALA A 60 -6.42 9.98 -3.15
N ILE A 61 -5.97 8.73 -3.10
CA ILE A 61 -5.45 8.10 -1.88
C ILE A 61 -4.21 8.85 -1.40
N PHE A 62 -3.24 9.12 -2.30
CA PHE A 62 -2.04 9.87 -1.96
C PHE A 62 -2.35 11.27 -1.41
N THR A 63 -3.28 11.99 -2.02
CA THR A 63 -3.70 13.33 -1.57
C THR A 63 -4.32 13.27 -0.17
N SER A 64 -5.10 12.22 0.13
CA SER A 64 -5.67 12.00 1.46
C SER A 64 -4.59 11.76 2.52
N ILE A 65 -3.58 10.92 2.20
CA ILE A 65 -2.44 10.67 3.07
C ILE A 65 -1.62 11.94 3.28
N ALA A 66 -1.30 12.67 2.22
CA ALA A 66 -0.53 13.89 2.24
C ALA A 66 -1.19 15.00 3.08
N ALA A 67 -2.52 15.10 3.02
CA ALA A 67 -3.28 16.08 3.81
C ALA A 67 -3.19 15.82 5.33
N VAL A 68 -3.12 14.54 5.73
CA VAL A 68 -2.97 14.17 7.14
C VAL A 68 -1.52 14.26 7.61
N SER A 69 -0.56 13.98 6.73
CA SER A 69 0.88 13.95 7.05
C SER A 69 1.52 15.33 7.26
N ASP A 70 0.80 16.44 7.02
CA ASP A 70 1.31 17.83 7.14
C ASP A 70 2.73 18.00 6.55
N ILE A 71 2.84 17.85 5.24
CA ILE A 71 4.14 17.91 4.52
C ILE A 71 4.87 19.22 4.82
N GLU A 72 4.15 20.36 4.88
CA GLU A 72 4.76 21.65 5.21
C GLU A 72 5.32 21.70 6.64
N GLY A 73 4.67 21.04 7.59
CA GLY A 73 5.18 20.86 8.94
C GLY A 73 6.44 20.00 9.00
N ILE A 74 6.50 18.93 8.21
CA ILE A 74 7.69 18.08 8.08
C ILE A 74 8.85 18.88 7.48
N GLU A 75 8.62 19.67 6.44
CA GLU A 75 9.66 20.50 5.80
C GLU A 75 10.22 21.54 6.77
N ARG A 76 9.36 22.25 7.51
CA ARG A 76 9.77 23.20 8.55
C ARG A 76 10.57 22.52 9.66
N ALA A 77 10.14 21.34 10.11
CA ALA A 77 10.87 20.57 11.11
C ALA A 77 12.26 20.14 10.61
N ILE A 78 12.39 19.81 9.33
CA ILE A 78 13.68 19.48 8.70
C ILE A 78 14.61 20.72 8.67
N GLU A 79 14.09 21.90 8.33
CA GLU A 79 14.84 23.14 8.35
C GLU A 79 15.35 23.47 9.76
N ASP A 80 14.49 23.38 10.78
CA ASP A 80 14.85 23.64 12.17
C ASP A 80 15.89 22.64 12.69
N LEU A 81 15.70 21.35 12.43
CA LEU A 81 16.65 20.31 12.83
C LEU A 81 17.97 20.40 12.08
N SER A 82 17.95 20.82 10.81
CA SER A 82 19.14 21.05 9.99
C SER A 82 19.94 22.24 10.53
N ALA A 83 19.27 23.33 10.93
CA ALA A 83 19.91 24.47 11.56
C ALA A 83 20.55 24.09 12.92
N GLN A 84 19.87 23.26 13.73
CA GLN A 84 20.44 22.73 14.96
C GLN A 84 21.64 21.82 14.70
N ALA A 85 21.56 20.97 13.66
CA ALA A 85 22.65 20.06 13.29
C ALA A 85 23.88 20.80 12.77
N ALA A 86 23.72 22.01 12.24
CA ALA A 86 24.82 22.87 11.77
C ALA A 86 25.47 23.69 12.89
N ALA A 87 24.88 23.71 14.09
CA ALA A 87 25.44 24.46 15.22
C ALA A 87 26.78 23.86 15.67
N PRO A 88 27.86 24.69 15.87
CA PRO A 88 29.17 24.16 16.18
C PRO A 88 29.26 23.54 17.57
N ASP A 89 28.38 23.93 18.51
CA ASP A 89 28.29 23.47 19.88
C ASP A 89 27.46 22.19 20.05
N LEU A 90 26.81 21.70 18.99
CA LEU A 90 26.01 20.47 19.04
C LEU A 90 26.81 19.25 19.50
N TRP A 91 28.07 19.17 19.09
CA TRP A 91 28.95 18.04 19.35
C TRP A 91 29.56 18.01 20.74
N ASP A 92 29.37 19.06 21.53
CA ASP A 92 29.78 19.12 22.95
C ASP A 92 28.90 18.19 23.80
N ASP A 93 27.64 17.95 23.36
CA ASP A 93 26.72 16.97 23.96
C ASP A 93 26.39 15.87 22.95
N VAL A 94 27.08 14.74 23.08
CA VAL A 94 26.94 13.58 22.19
C VAL A 94 25.51 13.00 22.20
N GLU A 95 24.85 13.00 23.37
CA GLU A 95 23.49 12.48 23.48
C GLU A 95 22.49 13.36 22.74
N ASN A 96 22.61 14.67 22.87
CA ASN A 96 21.80 15.63 22.15
C ASN A 96 22.08 15.58 20.64
N ALA A 97 23.35 15.50 20.22
CA ALA A 97 23.74 15.36 18.82
C ALA A 97 23.10 14.11 18.18
N GLN A 98 23.10 12.98 18.88
CA GLN A 98 22.49 11.75 18.41
C GLN A 98 20.97 11.88 18.26
N LYS A 99 20.29 12.55 19.20
CA LYS A 99 18.84 12.80 19.13
C LYS A 99 18.48 13.67 17.93
N VAL A 100 19.20 14.80 17.76
CA VAL A 100 18.94 15.74 16.65
C VAL A 100 19.19 15.07 15.31
N THR A 101 20.32 14.39 15.13
CA THR A 101 20.66 13.74 13.85
C THR A 101 19.73 12.58 13.52
N SER A 102 19.32 11.80 14.52
CA SER A 102 18.33 10.72 14.34
C SER A 102 16.96 11.28 13.96
N ALA A 103 16.52 12.34 14.62
CA ALA A 103 15.24 13.00 14.31
C ALA A 103 15.27 13.61 12.90
N LEU A 104 16.36 14.25 12.50
CA LEU A 104 16.57 14.81 11.16
C LEU A 104 16.50 13.72 10.10
N SER A 105 17.24 12.62 10.29
CA SER A 105 17.25 11.49 9.36
C SER A 105 15.86 10.84 9.21
N TYR A 106 15.13 10.71 10.32
CA TYR A 106 13.77 10.17 10.31
C TYR A 106 12.83 11.06 9.48
N LYS A 107 12.85 12.38 9.74
CA LYS A 107 11.99 13.33 9.02
C LYS A 107 12.35 13.45 7.54
N GLN A 108 13.63 13.40 7.19
CA GLN A 108 14.08 13.36 5.79
C GLN A 108 13.61 12.08 5.09
N SER A 109 13.68 10.93 5.77
CA SER A 109 13.22 9.65 5.20
C SER A 109 11.71 9.66 4.97
N GLU A 110 10.93 10.24 5.91
CA GLU A 110 9.49 10.40 5.80
C GLU A 110 9.12 11.27 4.59
N LEU A 111 9.73 12.43 4.44
CA LEU A 111 9.50 13.33 3.30
C LEU A 111 9.91 12.69 1.96
N ASN A 112 11.06 12.03 1.92
CA ASN A 112 11.56 11.37 0.72
C ASN A 112 10.64 10.23 0.27
N ARG A 113 10.06 9.49 1.22
CA ARG A 113 9.07 8.43 0.93
C ARG A 113 7.83 9.01 0.25
N LEU A 114 7.27 10.10 0.79
CA LEU A 114 6.11 10.76 0.20
C LEU A 114 6.42 11.33 -1.19
N ARG A 115 7.53 12.03 -1.34
CA ARG A 115 7.96 12.59 -2.64
C ARG A 115 8.21 11.49 -3.69
N SER A 116 8.85 10.40 -3.29
CA SER A 116 9.11 9.27 -4.18
C SER A 116 7.81 8.65 -4.68
N LEU A 117 6.79 8.49 -3.83
CA LEU A 117 5.50 7.95 -4.25
C LEU A 117 4.77 8.90 -5.21
N SER A 118 4.79 10.21 -4.96
CA SER A 118 4.24 11.20 -5.90
C SER A 118 4.89 11.10 -7.27
N SER A 119 6.24 11.09 -7.30
CA SER A 119 7.00 10.97 -8.55
C SER A 119 6.67 9.67 -9.30
N ARG A 120 6.57 8.54 -8.60
CA ARG A 120 6.23 7.25 -9.22
C ARG A 120 4.82 7.26 -9.84
N ILE A 121 3.84 7.95 -9.22
CA ILE A 121 2.50 8.10 -9.81
C ILE A 121 2.59 8.93 -11.11
N ASP A 122 3.38 10.01 -11.10
CA ASP A 122 3.59 10.84 -12.28
C ASP A 122 4.36 10.07 -13.38
N ASP A 123 5.35 9.26 -13.01
CA ASP A 123 6.10 8.40 -13.93
C ASP A 123 5.20 7.37 -14.63
N VAL A 124 4.23 6.77 -13.92
CA VAL A 124 3.24 5.86 -14.53
C VAL A 124 2.38 6.59 -15.56
N GLU A 125 1.96 7.83 -15.30
CA GLU A 125 1.20 8.62 -16.28
C GLU A 125 2.01 8.86 -17.56
N VAL A 126 3.30 9.21 -17.41
CA VAL A 126 4.22 9.38 -18.54
C VAL A 126 4.44 8.05 -19.28
N MET A 127 4.56 6.91 -18.59
CA MET A 127 4.69 5.60 -19.25
C MET A 127 3.47 5.27 -20.11
N VAL A 128 2.26 5.59 -19.64
CA VAL A 128 1.03 5.38 -20.40
C VAL A 128 0.96 6.31 -21.62
N GLU A 129 1.33 7.59 -21.47
CA GLU A 129 1.39 8.54 -22.59
C GLU A 129 2.42 8.11 -23.63
N LEU A 130 3.59 7.61 -23.23
CA LEU A 130 4.61 7.11 -24.15
C LEU A 130 4.12 5.87 -24.91
N ALA A 131 3.40 4.97 -24.24
CA ALA A 131 2.84 3.79 -24.90
C ALA A 131 1.85 4.11 -26.01
N GLU A 132 1.15 5.26 -25.94
CA GLU A 132 0.26 5.72 -27.01
C GLU A 132 1.00 6.17 -28.29
N ALA A 133 2.28 6.55 -28.15
CA ALA A 133 3.10 7.06 -29.25
C ALA A 133 4.01 6.00 -29.90
N GLU A 134 4.17 4.83 -29.27
CA GLU A 134 5.07 3.76 -29.69
C GLU A 134 4.37 2.70 -30.54
N ASP A 135 5.15 1.77 -31.09
CA ASP A 135 4.63 0.62 -31.83
C ASP A 135 3.95 -0.40 -30.90
N GLU A 136 3.11 -1.29 -31.48
CA GLU A 136 2.24 -2.20 -30.71
C GLU A 136 3.02 -3.14 -29.77
N GLU A 137 4.24 -3.55 -30.12
CA GLU A 137 5.07 -4.45 -29.32
C GLU A 137 5.66 -3.70 -28.10
N THR A 138 6.28 -2.54 -28.32
CA THR A 138 6.85 -1.68 -27.29
C THR A 138 5.77 -1.12 -26.36
N ALA A 139 4.63 -0.70 -26.94
CA ALA A 139 3.49 -0.24 -26.14
C ALA A 139 2.97 -1.31 -25.19
N ALA A 140 2.90 -2.58 -25.63
CA ALA A 140 2.45 -3.67 -24.78
C ALA A 140 3.40 -3.93 -23.58
N GLU A 141 4.71 -3.80 -23.81
CA GLU A 141 5.72 -3.92 -22.74
C GLU A 141 5.60 -2.78 -21.74
N LEU A 142 5.50 -1.52 -22.21
CA LEU A 142 5.35 -0.34 -21.36
C LEU A 142 4.07 -0.40 -20.51
N LEU A 143 2.96 -0.82 -21.10
CA LEU A 143 1.70 -0.96 -20.37
C LEU A 143 1.75 -2.09 -19.33
N ALA A 144 2.44 -3.19 -19.59
CA ALA A 144 2.63 -4.25 -18.61
C ALA A 144 3.51 -3.80 -17.42
N ASP A 145 4.53 -2.99 -17.71
CA ASP A 145 5.36 -2.39 -16.67
C ASP A 145 4.60 -1.35 -15.84
N ALA A 146 3.79 -0.51 -16.49
CA ALA A 146 2.91 0.45 -15.83
C ALA A 146 1.87 -0.23 -14.92
N GLU A 147 1.27 -1.35 -15.36
CA GLU A 147 0.33 -2.13 -14.53
C GLU A 147 1.01 -2.69 -13.28
N ARG A 148 2.23 -3.22 -13.43
CA ARG A 148 3.02 -3.71 -12.29
C ARG A 148 3.34 -2.59 -11.32
N GLU A 149 3.77 -1.43 -11.83
CA GLU A 149 4.12 -0.25 -11.04
C GLU A 149 2.90 0.29 -10.28
N CYS A 150 1.72 0.36 -10.90
CA CYS A 150 0.46 0.69 -10.22
C CYS A 150 0.19 -0.24 -9.03
N GLY A 151 0.39 -1.55 -9.22
CA GLY A 151 0.21 -2.52 -8.14
C GLY A 151 1.18 -2.32 -6.98
N GLU A 152 2.45 -1.99 -7.26
CA GLU A 152 3.44 -1.70 -6.24
C GLU A 152 3.17 -0.40 -5.49
N ILE A 153 2.75 0.65 -6.21
CA ILE A 153 2.36 1.94 -5.61
C ILE A 153 1.15 1.73 -4.71
N ARG A 154 0.12 1.02 -5.16
CA ARG A 154 -1.08 0.73 -4.37
C ARG A 154 -0.73 0.04 -3.06
N ALA A 155 0.09 -1.02 -3.10
CA ALA A 155 0.53 -1.72 -1.89
C ALA A 155 1.25 -0.81 -0.90
N LYS A 156 2.10 0.10 -1.39
CA LYS A 156 2.79 1.08 -0.54
C LYS A 156 1.89 2.16 0.02
N LEU A 157 0.88 2.60 -0.75
CA LEU A 157 -0.11 3.55 -0.25
C LEU A 157 -1.00 2.92 0.82
N GLU A 158 -1.42 1.66 0.66
CA GLU A 158 -2.17 0.91 1.68
C GLU A 158 -1.36 0.76 2.99
N GLU A 159 -0.06 0.48 2.89
CA GLU A 159 0.83 0.43 4.05
C GLU A 159 0.92 1.79 4.75
N LEU A 160 1.08 2.87 3.99
CA LEU A 160 1.13 4.23 4.53
C LEU A 160 -0.19 4.68 5.14
N GLU A 161 -1.32 4.33 4.54
CA GLU A 161 -2.65 4.64 5.07
C GLU A 161 -2.83 4.04 6.46
N VAL A 162 -2.41 2.78 6.66
CA VAL A 162 -2.42 2.15 7.98
C VAL A 162 -1.52 2.89 8.96
N LEU A 163 -0.31 3.28 8.56
CA LEU A 163 0.62 4.03 9.42
C LEU A 163 0.07 5.40 9.82
N VAL A 164 -0.60 6.09 8.89
CA VAL A 164 -1.23 7.40 9.15
C VAL A 164 -2.44 7.25 10.10
N LEU A 165 -3.24 6.21 9.92
CA LEU A 165 -4.36 5.89 10.82
C LEU A 165 -3.90 5.53 12.24
N LEU A 166 -2.70 4.93 12.37
CA LEU A 166 -2.06 4.54 13.63
C LEU A 166 -1.02 5.57 14.07
N SER A 167 -1.35 6.87 14.00
CA SER A 167 -0.45 7.98 14.35
C SER A 167 -0.67 8.53 15.78
N GLY A 168 -1.34 7.79 16.66
CA GLY A 168 -1.55 8.15 18.06
C GLY A 168 -0.24 8.19 18.86
N GLU A 169 -0.24 8.92 19.97
CA GLU A 169 0.94 9.10 20.85
C GLU A 169 1.58 7.77 21.30
N TYR A 170 0.78 6.71 21.41
CA TYR A 170 1.20 5.40 21.91
C TYR A 170 1.40 4.34 20.83
N ASP A 171 1.00 4.62 19.58
CA ASP A 171 0.97 3.62 18.50
C ASP A 171 2.39 3.18 18.05
N GLN A 172 3.40 4.01 18.30
CA GLN A 172 4.81 3.69 18.04
C GLN A 172 5.51 2.98 19.20
N ARG A 173 4.80 2.73 20.33
CA ARG A 173 5.40 2.08 21.49
C ARG A 173 5.21 0.57 21.42
N GLU A 174 6.16 -0.15 22.00
CA GLU A 174 6.05 -1.59 22.18
C GLU A 174 4.84 -1.94 23.06
N ALA A 175 4.07 -2.96 22.63
CA ALA A 175 2.93 -3.46 23.38
C ALA A 175 3.27 -4.76 24.11
N VAL A 176 2.92 -4.83 25.39
CA VAL A 176 3.01 -6.06 26.19
C VAL A 176 1.65 -6.72 26.25
N VAL A 177 1.51 -7.87 25.58
CA VAL A 177 0.27 -8.65 25.58
C VAL A 177 0.35 -9.74 26.65
N THR A 178 -0.58 -9.72 27.60
CA THR A 178 -0.67 -10.73 28.65
C THR A 178 -1.95 -11.55 28.49
N ILE A 179 -1.81 -12.85 28.26
CA ILE A 179 -2.92 -13.78 28.17
C ILE A 179 -2.96 -14.62 29.45
N ARG A 180 -4.10 -14.65 30.12
CA ARG A 180 -4.28 -15.39 31.35
C ARG A 180 -5.45 -16.35 31.23
N SER A 181 -5.23 -17.62 31.59
CA SER A 181 -6.33 -18.56 31.73
C SER A 181 -7.23 -18.18 32.92
N GLY A 182 -8.55 -18.23 32.71
CA GLY A 182 -9.53 -18.04 33.77
C GLY A 182 -9.83 -19.36 34.53
N ALA A 183 -10.99 -19.43 35.17
CA ALA A 183 -11.47 -20.67 35.78
C ALA A 183 -11.83 -21.68 34.68
N GLY A 184 -11.19 -22.85 34.67
CA GLY A 184 -11.43 -23.87 33.63
C GLY A 184 -10.39 -24.99 33.58
N GLY A 185 -9.45 -25.01 34.51
CA GLY A 185 -8.43 -26.08 34.58
C GLY A 185 -7.51 -26.13 33.38
N VAL A 186 -7.15 -27.33 32.94
CA VAL A 186 -6.21 -27.58 31.84
C VAL A 186 -6.74 -27.04 30.50
N ASP A 187 -8.00 -27.23 30.19
CA ASP A 187 -8.62 -26.77 28.94
C ASP A 187 -8.53 -25.24 28.77
N ALA A 188 -8.65 -24.48 29.86
CA ALA A 188 -8.52 -23.03 29.83
C ALA A 188 -7.04 -22.60 29.61
N ALA A 189 -6.09 -23.38 30.10
CA ALA A 189 -4.67 -23.14 29.85
C ALA A 189 -4.30 -23.43 28.41
N ASP A 190 -4.78 -24.54 27.84
CA ASP A 190 -4.58 -24.90 26.42
C ASP A 190 -5.19 -23.86 25.47
N PHE A 191 -6.38 -23.35 25.81
CA PHE A 191 -7.01 -22.25 25.03
C PHE A 191 -6.19 -20.96 25.10
N ALA A 192 -5.64 -20.60 26.26
CA ALA A 192 -4.77 -19.44 26.40
C ALA A 192 -3.47 -19.58 25.57
N GLU A 193 -2.88 -20.78 25.50
CA GLU A 193 -1.73 -21.07 24.64
C GLU A 193 -2.09 -20.94 23.14
N MET A 194 -3.26 -21.42 22.76
CA MET A 194 -3.76 -21.29 21.38
C MET A 194 -3.94 -19.83 20.99
N LEU A 195 -4.49 -18.99 21.87
CA LEU A 195 -4.62 -17.53 21.67
C LEU A 195 -3.24 -16.86 21.57
N LEU A 196 -2.30 -17.22 22.42
CA LEU A 196 -0.93 -16.70 22.37
C LEU A 196 -0.32 -16.97 20.98
N ARG A 197 -0.43 -18.20 20.50
CA ARG A 197 0.08 -18.57 19.16
C ARG A 197 -0.60 -17.81 18.04
N MET A 198 -1.90 -17.56 18.16
CA MET A 198 -2.67 -16.76 17.19
C MET A 198 -2.15 -15.31 17.14
N TYR A 199 -1.96 -14.66 18.29
CA TYR A 199 -1.47 -13.29 18.35
C TYR A 199 -0.01 -13.15 17.89
N LEU A 200 0.86 -14.11 18.21
CA LEU A 200 2.24 -14.11 17.72
C LEU A 200 2.30 -14.17 16.18
N ARG A 201 1.50 -15.03 15.57
CA ARG A 201 1.43 -15.12 14.09
C ARG A 201 0.79 -13.91 13.43
N TRP A 202 -0.09 -13.23 14.13
CA TRP A 202 -0.69 -11.99 13.62
C TRP A 202 0.29 -10.82 13.69
N ALA A 203 1.19 -10.82 14.67
CA ALA A 203 2.20 -9.77 14.86
C ALA A 203 3.43 -9.94 13.94
N GLU A 204 3.67 -11.15 13.38
CA GLU A 204 4.69 -11.42 12.34
C GLU A 204 4.31 -10.79 10.99
#